data_04f2f63758c5564fe5d826c0d22f07a4
#
_entry.id   04f2f63758c5564fe5d826c0d22f07a4
#
_cell.length_a   1.000
_cell.length_b   1.000
_cell.length_c   1.000
_cell.angle_alpha   90.00
_cell.angle_beta   90.00
_cell.angle_gamma   90.00
#
_symmetry.space_group_name_H-M   'P 1'
#
loop_
_entity.id
_entity.type
_entity.pdbx_description
1 polymer ?
#
loop_
_entity_poly.entity_id
_entity_poly.type
_entity_poly.pdbx_seq_one_letter_code
_entity_poly.pdbx_strand_id
1 'polypeptide(L)'
;MSGISRVIVGASGSPGSLQALRYAEELARAHDATLIPVLAWVPPGGDFADRQSPCGYLRQMWAEDATRRLRDTLGTVWGEVPAGLAVEPLVQRGDPGRVLVSNASSPGDLLVLGAGLRRTLAGLGPGRVTRYCVAHAGCPVLAVPAPALARQLRHGLLTWAFWHRPLTPEQILRDRGKAPA
;
A
#
# COMPACT_ATOMS: atom_id res chain seq x y z
N MET A 1 13.88 23.92 14.41
CA MET A 1 13.34 22.75 13.73
C MET A 1 11.89 23.10 13.38
N SER A 2 11.56 23.19 12.10
CA SER A 2 10.18 23.43 11.68
C SER A 2 9.32 22.29 12.18
N GLY A 3 8.19 22.60 12.84
CA GLY A 3 7.25 21.59 13.28
C GLY A 3 6.68 20.80 12.11
N ILE A 4 6.15 19.59 12.34
CA ILE A 4 5.43 18.81 11.34
C ILE A 4 4.11 19.55 11.04
N SER A 5 3.90 19.94 9.79
CA SER A 5 2.70 20.63 9.32
C SER A 5 1.80 19.76 8.46
N ARG A 6 2.38 18.73 7.80
CA ARG A 6 1.63 17.77 7.00
C ARG A 6 2.16 16.35 7.24
N VAL A 7 1.24 15.41 7.39
CA VAL A 7 1.53 13.99 7.50
C VAL A 7 0.99 13.29 6.27
N ILE A 8 1.88 12.89 5.36
CA ILE A 8 1.55 12.18 4.14
C ILE A 8 1.61 10.68 4.43
N VAL A 9 0.57 9.91 4.09
CA VAL A 9 0.54 8.47 4.36
C VAL A 9 0.12 7.65 3.16
N GLY A 10 0.86 6.59 2.86
CA GLY A 10 0.53 5.66 1.77
C GLY A 10 -0.65 4.75 2.14
N ALA A 11 -1.78 4.87 1.43
CA ALA A 11 -3.05 4.21 1.70
C ALA A 11 -3.36 3.13 0.65
N SER A 12 -2.67 1.98 0.67
CA SER A 12 -2.83 0.89 -0.31
C SER A 12 -3.91 -0.14 0.04
N GLY A 13 -4.55 -0.06 1.22
CA GLY A 13 -5.49 -1.07 1.74
C GLY A 13 -4.82 -2.33 2.33
N SER A 14 -3.50 -2.44 2.30
CA SER A 14 -2.78 -3.55 2.93
C SER A 14 -2.80 -3.44 4.46
N PRO A 15 -2.68 -4.57 5.22
CA PRO A 15 -2.63 -4.50 6.69
C PRO A 15 -1.55 -3.56 7.25
N GLY A 16 -0.41 -3.46 6.56
CA GLY A 16 0.65 -2.51 6.93
C GLY A 16 0.27 -1.06 6.66
N SER A 17 -0.47 -0.77 5.57
CA SER A 17 -0.94 0.59 5.30
C SER A 17 -2.08 1.01 6.21
N LEU A 18 -2.97 0.08 6.62
CA LEU A 18 -4.01 0.36 7.61
C LEU A 18 -3.39 0.73 8.97
N GLN A 19 -2.33 0.02 9.36
CA GLN A 19 -1.58 0.37 10.57
C GLN A 19 -0.87 1.72 10.44
N ALA A 20 -0.28 1.99 9.28
CA ALA A 20 0.37 3.27 8.98
C ALA A 20 -0.62 4.44 9.05
N LEU A 21 -1.86 4.27 8.56
CA LEU A 21 -2.92 5.28 8.66
C LEU A 21 -3.27 5.63 10.11
N ARG A 22 -3.37 4.64 11.01
CA ARG A 22 -3.61 4.88 12.44
C ARG A 22 -2.49 5.68 13.09
N TYR A 23 -1.24 5.29 12.86
CA TYR A 23 -0.07 6.04 13.35
C TYR A 23 0.01 7.45 12.76
N ALA A 24 -0.33 7.60 11.48
CA ALA A 24 -0.35 8.91 10.82
C ALA A 24 -1.42 9.83 11.42
N GLU A 25 -2.59 9.30 11.77
CA GLU A 25 -3.64 10.05 12.48
C GLU A 25 -3.14 10.53 13.85
N GLU A 26 -2.57 9.64 14.66
CA GLU A 26 -2.02 10.00 15.97
C GLU A 26 -0.96 11.11 15.87
N LEU A 27 -0.06 11.00 14.90
CA LEU A 27 0.97 12.01 14.65
C LEU A 27 0.37 13.34 14.16
N ALA A 28 -0.59 13.30 13.25
CA ALA A 28 -1.25 14.50 12.75
C ALA A 28 -1.96 15.25 13.88
N ARG A 29 -2.67 14.53 14.77
CA ARG A 29 -3.28 15.13 15.97
C ARG A 29 -2.25 15.71 16.93
N ALA A 30 -1.15 14.99 17.20
CA ALA A 30 -0.13 15.43 18.13
C ALA A 30 0.59 16.71 17.67
N HIS A 31 0.62 16.98 16.37
CA HIS A 31 1.32 18.11 15.77
C HIS A 31 0.38 19.19 15.20
N ASP A 32 -0.94 19.04 15.32
CA ASP A 32 -1.93 19.90 14.68
C ASP A 32 -1.68 20.02 13.15
N ALA A 33 -1.33 18.87 12.53
CA ALA A 33 -0.92 18.77 11.15
C ALA A 33 -2.05 18.25 10.26
N THR A 34 -2.05 18.64 8.98
CA THR A 34 -2.96 18.08 7.98
C THR A 34 -2.55 16.65 7.63
N LEU A 35 -3.49 15.73 7.69
CA LEU A 35 -3.31 14.33 7.28
C LEU A 35 -3.66 14.16 5.80
N ILE A 36 -2.72 13.64 5.01
CA ILE A 36 -2.89 13.44 3.56
C ILE A 36 -2.74 11.95 3.22
N PRO A 37 -3.84 11.18 3.25
CA PRO A 37 -3.84 9.81 2.75
C PRO A 37 -3.69 9.77 1.24
N VAL A 38 -2.66 9.08 0.74
CA VAL A 38 -2.33 9.03 -0.70
C VAL A 38 -2.49 7.61 -1.21
N LEU A 39 -3.34 7.43 -2.22
CA LEU A 39 -3.43 6.21 -3.01
C LEU A 39 -2.90 6.46 -4.43
N ALA A 40 -1.78 5.81 -4.76
CA ALA A 40 -1.24 5.82 -6.10
C ALA A 40 -1.77 4.63 -6.90
N TRP A 41 -2.10 4.83 -8.17
CA TRP A 41 -2.56 3.77 -9.05
C TRP A 41 -1.88 3.83 -10.42
N VAL A 42 -1.75 2.67 -11.05
CA VAL A 42 -1.28 2.53 -12.43
C VAL A 42 -2.29 1.70 -13.22
N PRO A 43 -2.48 1.95 -14.53
CA PRO A 43 -3.32 1.12 -15.38
C PRO A 43 -2.88 -0.35 -15.36
N PRO A 44 -3.79 -1.31 -15.50
CA PRO A 44 -3.43 -2.71 -15.74
C PRO A 44 -2.52 -2.83 -16.97
N GLY A 45 -1.42 -3.57 -16.85
CA GLY A 45 -0.37 -3.64 -17.88
C GLY A 45 0.63 -2.48 -17.83
N GLY A 46 0.44 -1.50 -16.93
CA GLY A 46 1.32 -0.35 -16.74
C GLY A 46 1.15 0.76 -17.77
N ASP A 47 1.91 1.83 -17.62
CA ASP A 47 1.83 3.00 -18.51
C ASP A 47 2.24 2.70 -19.96
N PHE A 48 3.03 1.67 -20.17
CA PHE A 48 3.44 1.28 -21.53
C PHE A 48 2.24 0.71 -22.31
N ALA A 49 1.49 -0.21 -21.74
CA ALA A 49 0.30 -0.79 -22.36
C ALA A 49 -0.78 0.27 -22.63
N ASP A 50 -0.99 1.19 -21.68
CA ASP A 50 -1.95 2.28 -21.83
C ASP A 50 -1.55 3.27 -22.92
N ARG A 51 -0.26 3.48 -23.17
CA ARG A 51 0.22 4.31 -24.29
C ARG A 51 0.04 3.65 -25.65
N GLN A 52 0.17 2.31 -25.71
CA GLN A 52 -0.05 1.57 -26.96
C GLN A 52 -1.52 1.50 -27.38
N SER A 53 -2.44 1.41 -26.43
CA SER A 53 -3.88 1.36 -26.67
C SER A 53 -4.63 2.31 -25.72
N PRO A 54 -4.56 3.63 -25.96
CA PRO A 54 -5.17 4.60 -25.07
C PRO A 54 -6.70 4.52 -25.13
N CYS A 55 -7.34 4.24 -23.99
CA CYS A 55 -8.78 4.24 -23.85
C CYS A 55 -9.21 5.17 -22.70
N GLY A 56 -9.79 6.33 -23.05
CA GLY A 56 -10.23 7.33 -22.07
C GLY A 56 -11.25 6.78 -21.08
N TYR A 57 -12.20 6.00 -21.55
CA TYR A 57 -13.22 5.35 -20.71
C TYR A 57 -12.60 4.42 -19.66
N LEU A 58 -11.67 3.57 -20.05
CA LEU A 58 -10.99 2.66 -19.11
C LEU A 58 -10.15 3.44 -18.08
N ARG A 59 -9.47 4.51 -18.51
CA ARG A 59 -8.71 5.36 -17.57
C ARG A 59 -9.61 5.99 -16.52
N GLN A 60 -10.78 6.47 -16.92
CA GLN A 60 -11.76 7.03 -15.99
C GLN A 60 -12.26 5.97 -15.02
N MET A 61 -12.66 4.78 -15.50
CA MET A 61 -13.07 3.66 -14.65
C MET A 61 -12.01 3.29 -13.61
N TRP A 62 -10.74 3.22 -14.00
CA TRP A 62 -9.64 2.90 -13.07
C TRP A 62 -9.40 4.01 -12.05
N ALA A 63 -9.54 5.27 -12.43
CA ALA A 63 -9.44 6.40 -11.51
C ALA A 63 -10.59 6.40 -10.49
N GLU A 64 -11.81 6.11 -10.93
CA GLU A 64 -12.98 5.98 -10.07
C GLU A 64 -12.83 4.79 -9.11
N ASP A 65 -12.34 3.64 -9.61
CA ASP A 65 -12.03 2.47 -8.77
C ASP A 65 -10.96 2.79 -7.72
N ALA A 66 -9.90 3.47 -8.10
CA ALA A 66 -8.87 3.92 -7.16
C ALA A 66 -9.45 4.84 -6.07
N THR A 67 -10.34 5.76 -6.46
CA THR A 67 -11.03 6.66 -5.52
C THR A 67 -11.93 5.89 -4.56
N ARG A 68 -12.69 4.93 -5.06
CA ARG A 68 -13.51 4.04 -4.22
C ARG A 68 -12.63 3.24 -3.24
N ARG A 69 -11.54 2.64 -3.72
CA ARG A 69 -10.60 1.88 -2.88
C ARG A 69 -9.98 2.73 -1.77
N LEU A 70 -9.63 3.99 -2.04
CA LEU A 70 -9.15 4.89 -0.99
C LEU A 70 -10.26 5.14 0.04
N ARG A 71 -11.48 5.44 -0.39
CA ARG A 71 -12.63 5.65 0.51
C ARG A 71 -12.89 4.43 1.40
N ASP A 72 -12.91 3.23 0.81
CA ASP A 72 -13.12 1.97 1.54
C ASP A 72 -11.98 1.70 2.53
N THR A 73 -10.75 2.04 2.16
CA THR A 73 -9.59 1.94 3.04
C THR A 73 -9.72 2.87 4.24
N LEU A 74 -10.11 4.12 4.03
CA LEU A 74 -10.33 5.09 5.11
C LEU A 74 -11.52 4.68 5.98
N GLY A 75 -12.63 4.22 5.39
CA GLY A 75 -13.77 3.66 6.10
C GLY A 75 -13.43 2.45 6.97
N THR A 76 -12.51 1.60 6.51
CA THR A 76 -12.03 0.44 7.29
C THR A 76 -11.24 0.87 8.54
N VAL A 77 -10.53 1.99 8.49
CA VAL A 77 -9.69 2.47 9.60
C VAL A 77 -10.51 3.28 10.61
N TRP A 78 -11.39 4.15 10.11
CA TRP A 78 -12.06 5.16 10.93
C TRP A 78 -13.59 5.02 10.99
N GLY A 79 -14.21 4.33 10.04
CA GLY A 79 -15.66 4.40 9.82
C GLY A 79 -16.06 5.74 9.23
N GLU A 80 -15.92 6.81 10.02
CA GLU A 80 -16.09 8.20 9.61
C GLU A 80 -14.80 9.00 9.74
N VAL A 81 -14.72 10.12 9.02
CA VAL A 81 -13.54 11.02 9.11
C VAL A 81 -13.38 11.51 10.56
N PRO A 82 -12.20 11.39 11.14
CA PRO A 82 -11.97 11.77 12.54
C PRO A 82 -12.29 13.24 12.80
N ALA A 83 -13.17 13.51 13.75
CA ALA A 83 -13.53 14.88 14.12
C ALA A 83 -12.31 15.68 14.62
N GLY A 84 -12.22 16.94 14.23
CA GLY A 84 -11.16 17.85 14.66
C GLY A 84 -9.79 17.57 14.00
N LEU A 85 -9.73 16.77 12.93
CA LEU A 85 -8.52 16.54 12.14
C LEU A 85 -8.77 17.00 10.71
N ALA A 86 -7.85 17.83 10.16
CA ALA A 86 -7.85 18.18 8.75
C ALA A 86 -7.36 16.98 7.95
N VAL A 87 -8.23 16.40 7.10
CA VAL A 87 -7.91 15.23 6.26
C VAL A 87 -8.12 15.56 4.79
N GLU A 88 -7.09 15.43 3.97
CA GLU A 88 -7.08 15.73 2.54
C GLU A 88 -6.70 14.47 1.73
N PRO A 89 -7.67 13.57 1.43
CA PRO A 89 -7.39 12.36 0.67
C PRO A 89 -6.96 12.67 -0.77
N LEU A 90 -5.90 12.01 -1.25
CA LEU A 90 -5.36 12.20 -2.59
C LEU A 90 -5.28 10.88 -3.34
N VAL A 91 -5.86 10.84 -4.56
CA VAL A 91 -5.70 9.74 -5.51
C VAL A 91 -4.91 10.25 -6.70
N GLN A 92 -3.78 9.62 -6.99
CA GLN A 92 -2.90 10.06 -8.06
C GLN A 92 -2.44 8.88 -8.93
N ARG A 93 -2.46 9.08 -10.25
CA ARG A 93 -1.89 8.12 -11.20
C ARG A 93 -0.35 8.18 -11.15
N GLY A 94 0.30 7.03 -11.07
CA GLY A 94 1.75 6.91 -11.14
C GLY A 94 2.33 5.79 -10.27
N ASP A 95 3.64 5.57 -10.38
CA ASP A 95 4.36 4.63 -9.51
C ASP A 95 4.23 5.08 -8.04
N PRO A 96 3.80 4.19 -7.14
CA PRO A 96 3.53 4.57 -5.75
C PRO A 96 4.70 5.25 -5.03
N GLY A 97 5.93 4.80 -5.27
CA GLY A 97 7.10 5.40 -4.63
C GLY A 97 7.32 6.84 -5.12
N ARG A 98 7.21 7.06 -6.42
CA ARG A 98 7.38 8.41 -7.02
C ARG A 98 6.28 9.36 -6.59
N VAL A 99 5.02 8.89 -6.63
CA VAL A 99 3.86 9.69 -6.19
C VAL A 99 4.01 10.12 -4.74
N LEU A 100 4.39 9.23 -3.84
CA LEU A 100 4.56 9.54 -2.42
C LEU A 100 5.68 10.55 -2.19
N VAL A 101 6.84 10.36 -2.83
CA VAL A 101 7.97 11.27 -2.70
C VAL A 101 7.65 12.67 -3.27
N SER A 102 6.95 12.74 -4.41
CA SER A 102 6.60 14.05 -5.00
C SER A 102 5.59 14.84 -4.16
N ASN A 103 4.73 14.16 -3.40
CA ASN A 103 3.77 14.81 -2.50
C ASN A 103 4.37 15.14 -1.13
N ALA A 104 5.48 14.51 -0.75
CA ALA A 104 6.18 14.70 0.52
C ALA A 104 7.52 15.41 0.29
N SER A 105 7.46 16.68 -0.12
CA SER A 105 8.64 17.45 -0.56
C SER A 105 8.88 18.75 0.21
N SER A 106 7.97 19.13 1.11
CA SER A 106 8.07 20.37 1.89
C SER A 106 8.82 20.16 3.21
N PRO A 107 9.49 21.20 3.76
CA PRO A 107 10.27 21.07 5.00
C PRO A 107 9.49 20.63 6.24
N GLY A 108 8.18 20.85 6.27
CA GLY A 108 7.28 20.45 7.36
C GLY A 108 6.55 19.12 7.11
N ASP A 109 6.96 18.35 6.09
CA ASP A 109 6.34 17.08 5.77
C ASP A 109 6.91 15.93 6.60
N LEU A 110 6.04 14.95 6.91
CA LEU A 110 6.40 13.64 7.41
C LEU A 110 5.74 12.58 6.53
N LEU A 111 6.53 11.69 5.93
CA LEU A 111 6.01 10.58 5.11
C LEU A 111 5.89 9.31 5.96
N VAL A 112 4.67 8.79 6.09
CA VAL A 112 4.36 7.57 6.86
C VAL A 112 3.98 6.43 5.92
N LEU A 113 4.60 5.27 6.09
CA LEU A 113 4.42 4.11 5.21
C LEU A 113 4.29 2.82 6.02
N GLY A 114 3.47 1.90 5.56
CA GLY A 114 3.60 0.51 6.02
C GLY A 114 4.96 -0.05 5.57
N ALA A 115 5.72 -0.64 6.48
CA ALA A 115 7.07 -1.14 6.19
C ALA A 115 7.13 -2.12 5.01
N GLY A 116 6.00 -2.76 4.66
CA GLY A 116 5.94 -3.79 3.63
C GLY A 116 6.94 -4.92 3.92
N LEU A 117 6.55 -6.16 3.73
CA LEU A 117 7.46 -7.28 3.94
C LEU A 117 7.79 -7.93 2.60
N ARG A 118 9.06 -7.94 2.21
CA ARG A 118 9.59 -8.78 1.12
C ARG A 118 10.49 -9.87 1.68
N ARG A 119 10.34 -11.10 1.17
CA ARG A 119 11.39 -12.11 1.35
C ARG A 119 12.57 -11.73 0.48
N THR A 120 13.73 -11.61 1.10
CA THR A 120 15.04 -11.55 0.44
C THR A 120 15.81 -12.80 0.82
N LEU A 121 16.91 -13.10 0.13
CA LEU A 121 17.79 -14.22 0.48
C LEU A 121 18.37 -14.08 1.91
N ALA A 122 18.42 -12.86 2.44
CA ALA A 122 18.88 -12.54 3.80
C ALA A 122 17.76 -12.46 4.85
N GLY A 123 16.49 -12.80 4.50
CA GLY A 123 15.33 -12.72 5.38
C GLY A 123 14.21 -11.78 4.91
N LEU A 124 13.47 -11.17 5.85
CA LEU A 124 12.39 -10.22 5.55
C LEU A 124 12.95 -8.79 5.54
N GLY A 125 12.82 -8.12 4.39
CA GLY A 125 13.23 -6.73 4.23
C GLY A 125 12.05 -5.79 3.94
N PRO A 126 12.27 -4.45 3.97
CA PRO A 126 11.27 -3.46 3.60
C PRO A 126 10.75 -3.66 2.18
N GLY A 127 9.47 -3.31 1.95
CA GLY A 127 8.86 -3.34 0.63
C GLY A 127 9.55 -2.40 -0.37
N ARG A 128 9.31 -2.64 -1.68
CA ARG A 128 9.92 -1.83 -2.75
C ARG A 128 9.59 -0.33 -2.60
N VAL A 129 8.33 0.00 -2.32
CA VAL A 129 7.87 1.39 -2.14
C VAL A 129 8.59 2.04 -0.96
N THR A 130 8.63 1.37 0.19
CA THR A 130 9.28 1.89 1.41
C THR A 130 10.75 2.15 1.18
N ARG A 131 11.48 1.22 0.54
CA ARG A 131 12.90 1.42 0.21
C ARG A 131 13.11 2.60 -0.73
N TYR A 132 12.24 2.74 -1.74
CA TYR A 132 12.30 3.87 -2.66
C TYR A 132 12.09 5.20 -1.92
N CYS A 133 11.05 5.30 -1.10
CA CYS A 133 10.76 6.51 -0.34
C CYS A 133 11.89 6.88 0.63
N VAL A 134 12.44 5.92 1.38
CA VAL A 134 13.58 6.17 2.29
C VAL A 134 14.82 6.68 1.52
N ALA A 135 15.03 6.22 0.30
CA ALA A 135 16.19 6.62 -0.51
C ALA A 135 16.02 7.97 -1.22
N HIS A 136 14.77 8.44 -1.45
CA HIS A 136 14.50 9.57 -2.34
C HIS A 136 13.64 10.68 -1.72
N ALA A 137 13.05 10.49 -0.53
CA ALA A 137 12.25 11.53 0.10
C ALA A 137 13.13 12.69 0.59
N GLY A 138 12.62 13.92 0.39
CA GLY A 138 13.24 15.14 0.93
C GLY A 138 12.82 15.46 2.37
N CYS A 139 12.03 14.59 3.01
CA CYS A 139 11.51 14.75 4.36
C CYS A 139 11.75 13.46 5.19
N PRO A 140 11.56 13.48 6.52
CA PRO A 140 11.60 12.28 7.34
C PRO A 140 10.60 11.23 6.88
N VAL A 141 11.01 9.95 6.92
CA VAL A 141 10.17 8.80 6.53
C VAL A 141 10.01 7.85 7.71
N LEU A 142 8.76 7.62 8.12
CA LEU A 142 8.40 6.65 9.15
C LEU A 142 7.88 5.36 8.52
N ALA A 143 8.56 4.25 8.72
CA ALA A 143 8.15 2.93 8.27
C ALA A 143 7.47 2.15 9.42
N VAL A 144 6.15 1.99 9.35
CA VAL A 144 5.34 1.33 10.37
C VAL A 144 5.27 -0.17 10.11
N PRO A 145 5.67 -1.02 11.04
CA PRO A 145 5.59 -2.48 10.87
C PRO A 145 4.12 -2.94 10.80
N ALA A 146 3.86 -3.99 10.02
CA ALA A 146 2.53 -4.60 10.00
C ALA A 146 2.18 -5.20 11.37
N PRO A 147 0.88 -5.26 11.74
CA PRO A 147 0.42 -5.89 12.99
C PRO A 147 0.98 -7.31 13.17
N ALA A 148 1.24 -7.71 14.43
CA ALA A 148 1.84 -9.00 14.74
C ALA A 148 1.03 -10.17 14.16
N LEU A 149 -0.30 -10.13 14.27
CA LEU A 149 -1.20 -11.13 13.69
C LEU A 149 -1.06 -11.24 12.16
N ALA A 150 -0.99 -10.12 11.44
CA ALA A 150 -0.80 -10.11 10.00
C ALA A 150 0.57 -10.68 9.59
N ARG A 151 1.58 -10.51 10.43
CA ARG A 151 2.91 -11.12 10.25
C ARG A 151 2.85 -12.64 10.45
N GLN A 152 2.16 -13.11 11.49
CA GLN A 152 2.00 -14.54 11.80
C GLN A 152 1.20 -15.29 10.72
N LEU A 153 0.07 -14.71 10.25
CA LEU A 153 -0.74 -15.30 9.19
C LEU A 153 0.04 -15.43 7.87
N ARG A 154 0.87 -14.45 7.54
CA ARG A 154 1.75 -14.54 6.35
C ARG A 154 2.83 -15.61 6.49
N HIS A 155 3.37 -15.84 7.68
CA HIS A 155 4.28 -16.95 7.93
C HIS A 155 3.55 -18.30 7.78
N GLY A 156 2.35 -18.44 8.33
CA GLY A 156 1.54 -19.65 8.21
C GLY A 156 1.12 -19.97 6.77
N LEU A 157 0.66 -18.95 6.01
CA LEU A 157 0.28 -19.12 4.60
C LEU A 157 1.48 -19.44 3.69
N LEU A 158 2.66 -18.92 4.00
CA LEU A 158 3.88 -19.21 3.24
C LEU A 158 4.40 -20.62 3.52
N THR A 159 4.32 -21.11 4.76
CA THR A 159 4.60 -22.52 5.08
C THR A 159 3.58 -23.44 4.43
N TRP A 160 2.28 -23.10 4.51
CA TRP A 160 1.23 -23.87 3.86
C TRP A 160 1.40 -23.91 2.31
N ALA A 161 1.68 -22.78 1.66
CA ALA A 161 1.92 -22.71 0.20
C ALA A 161 3.22 -23.43 -0.23
N PHE A 162 4.19 -23.55 0.67
CA PHE A 162 5.41 -24.32 0.39
C PHE A 162 5.17 -25.84 0.45
N TRP A 163 4.28 -26.28 1.34
CA TRP A 163 3.91 -27.70 1.48
C TRP A 163 2.78 -28.12 0.51
N HIS A 164 1.93 -27.21 0.09
CA HIS A 164 0.86 -27.42 -0.85
C HIS A 164 1.18 -26.72 -2.19
N ARG A 165 2.13 -27.28 -2.91
CA ARG A 165 2.37 -26.88 -4.29
C ARG A 165 1.06 -27.01 -5.05
N PRO A 166 0.55 -25.95 -5.73
CA PRO A 166 -0.64 -26.12 -6.59
C PRO A 166 -0.31 -27.23 -7.60
N LEU A 167 -1.16 -28.25 -7.63
CA LEU A 167 -1.05 -29.34 -8.60
C LEU A 167 -1.08 -28.73 -10.01
N THR A 168 -0.08 -29.07 -10.82
CA THR A 168 -0.11 -28.67 -12.22
C THR A 168 -1.25 -29.38 -12.93
N PRO A 169 -1.83 -28.82 -14.03
CA PRO A 169 -2.89 -29.47 -14.80
C PRO A 169 -2.55 -30.91 -15.17
N GLU A 170 -1.29 -31.21 -15.45
CA GLU A 170 -0.78 -32.54 -15.75
C GLU A 170 -0.85 -33.51 -14.55
N GLN A 171 -0.63 -33.02 -13.33
CA GLN A 171 -0.74 -33.82 -12.12
C GLN A 171 -2.20 -34.15 -11.79
N ILE A 172 -3.12 -33.21 -12.04
CA ILE A 172 -4.57 -33.41 -11.86
C ILE A 172 -5.11 -34.47 -12.85
N LEU A 173 -4.60 -34.48 -14.08
CA LEU A 173 -4.98 -35.48 -15.10
C LEU A 173 -4.42 -36.86 -14.81
N ARG A 174 -3.25 -36.96 -14.20
CA ARG A 174 -2.63 -38.24 -13.80
C ARG A 174 -3.34 -38.93 -12.64
N ASP A 175 -3.86 -38.17 -11.69
CA ASP A 175 -4.56 -38.71 -10.53
C ASP A 175 -6.00 -39.14 -10.86
N ARG A 176 -6.65 -38.57 -11.88
CA ARG A 176 -7.94 -39.05 -12.38
C ARG A 176 -7.89 -40.44 -13.00
N GLY A 177 -6.72 -40.92 -13.38
CA GLY A 177 -6.54 -42.28 -13.97
C GLY A 177 -6.37 -43.39 -12.92
N LYS A 178 -6.30 -43.05 -11.61
CA LYS A 178 -6.15 -44.00 -10.50
C LYS A 178 -7.38 -43.99 -9.59
N ALA A 179 -8.59 -44.14 -10.18
CA ALA A 179 -9.76 -44.47 -9.39
C ALA A 179 -9.64 -45.95 -8.93
N PRO A 180 -9.81 -46.26 -7.63
CA PRO A 180 -9.82 -47.63 -7.17
C PRO A 180 -11.09 -48.33 -7.69
N ALA A 181 -10.91 -49.56 -8.15
CA ALA A 181 -11.97 -50.49 -8.47
C ALA A 181 -12.72 -50.95 -7.21
#